data_79654a82f118cde5c378c6cbf5cbb854
#
_entry.id   79654a82f118cde5c378c6cbf5cbb854
#
_cell.length_a   1.000
_cell.length_b   1.000
_cell.length_c   1.000
_cell.angle_alpha   90.00
_cell.angle_beta   90.00
_cell.angle_gamma   90.00
#
_symmetry.space_group_name_H-M   'P 1'
#
loop_
_entity.id
_entity.type
_entity.pdbx_description
1 polymer ?
#
loop_
_entity_poly.entity_id
_entity_poly.type
_entity_poly.pdbx_seq_one_letter_code
_entity_poly.pdbx_strand_id
1 'polypeptide(L)'
;MNLFPKFNPFFLKRNVASKIKNADAAYDLWALSYDAQPDNLMLAWDEEIFSSLLNDVNLQNKIIADIGCGTGRHWQKIFNLHPTKLIGFDVSEGMLKILKQKFPKADTHLLKDDHLDELKDHFCDFIVSTLTIAHIENAENVLTEWKRVLKPGGGIILTDYHPTALAKGGKRTFNHNGETVEINNYVHSIDKIINIARQLDLQVVRFVEKSIDESAKPYYEKQHAIAVFEAWKGMPIIYGIHLKKPDVVK
;
A
#
# COMPACT_ATOMS: atom_id res chain seq x y z
N MET A 1 31.65 -10.06 12.90
CA MET A 1 31.09 -10.60 11.65
C MET A 1 29.63 -10.11 11.60
N ASN A 2 29.40 -8.95 10.94
CA ASN A 2 28.12 -8.24 10.98
C ASN A 2 27.15 -8.87 9.97
N LEU A 3 26.19 -9.66 10.46
CA LEU A 3 25.15 -10.37 9.71
C LEU A 3 23.81 -9.56 9.62
N PHE A 4 23.88 -8.23 9.58
CA PHE A 4 22.70 -7.44 9.30
C PHE A 4 22.65 -7.06 7.81
N PRO A 5 21.56 -7.38 7.07
CA PRO A 5 21.40 -6.91 5.72
C PRO A 5 21.35 -5.38 5.75
N LYS A 6 22.31 -4.74 5.06
CA LYS A 6 22.32 -3.28 4.87
C LYS A 6 21.07 -2.91 4.09
N PHE A 7 20.06 -2.45 4.78
CA PHE A 7 18.86 -1.87 4.18
C PHE A 7 19.28 -0.66 3.35
N ASN A 8 18.95 -0.68 2.08
CA ASN A 8 19.17 0.46 1.20
C ASN A 8 17.90 1.33 1.26
N PRO A 9 17.96 2.59 1.71
CA PRO A 9 16.78 3.44 1.72
C PRO A 9 16.36 3.73 0.29
N PHE A 10 15.10 4.01 0.14
CA PHE A 10 14.34 4.31 -1.07
C PHE A 10 15.03 5.21 -2.12
N PHE A 11 16.12 5.89 -1.79
CA PHE A 11 16.66 7.02 -2.57
C PHE A 11 18.14 6.98 -2.93
N LEU A 12 18.88 5.90 -2.69
CA LEU A 12 20.29 5.88 -3.08
C LEU A 12 20.45 5.48 -4.55
N LYS A 13 20.76 6.45 -5.42
CA LYS A 13 21.49 6.20 -6.69
C LYS A 13 22.87 5.62 -6.38
N ARG A 14 22.97 4.37 -5.98
CA ARG A 14 24.14 3.56 -6.31
C ARG A 14 23.83 2.89 -7.65
N ASN A 15 24.74 2.98 -8.61
CA ASN A 15 24.75 2.17 -9.84
C ASN A 15 24.97 0.68 -9.50
N VAL A 16 24.13 0.12 -8.65
CA VAL A 16 24.06 -1.32 -8.46
C VAL A 16 23.01 -1.78 -9.46
N ALA A 17 23.40 -2.63 -10.38
CA ALA A 17 22.46 -3.25 -11.30
C ALA A 17 21.38 -3.96 -10.46
N SER A 18 20.15 -3.44 -10.49
CA SER A 18 18.99 -4.05 -9.84
C SER A 18 18.29 -4.97 -10.83
N LYS A 19 17.81 -6.12 -10.34
CA LYS A 19 16.94 -6.98 -11.13
C LYS A 19 15.50 -6.49 -10.94
N ILE A 20 14.94 -5.89 -11.99
CA ILE A 20 13.54 -5.46 -11.97
C ILE A 20 12.64 -6.68 -12.06
N LYS A 21 11.64 -6.75 -11.19
CA LYS A 21 10.61 -7.81 -11.15
C LYS A 21 9.22 -7.21 -11.03
N ASN A 22 8.23 -7.93 -11.55
CA ASN A 22 6.83 -7.61 -11.28
C ASN A 22 6.50 -7.87 -9.81
N ALA A 23 5.40 -7.29 -9.34
CA ALA A 23 5.02 -7.31 -7.94
C ALA A 23 4.89 -8.73 -7.39
N ASP A 24 4.20 -9.65 -8.08
CA ASP A 24 4.02 -11.04 -7.69
C ASP A 24 5.35 -11.73 -7.37
N ALA A 25 6.26 -11.78 -8.34
CA ALA A 25 7.56 -12.43 -8.20
C ALA A 25 8.51 -11.71 -7.22
N ALA A 26 8.40 -10.38 -7.09
CA ALA A 26 9.22 -9.62 -6.16
C ALA A 26 8.76 -9.86 -4.71
N TYR A 27 7.44 -9.77 -4.46
CA TYR A 27 6.90 -9.95 -3.12
C TYR A 27 6.99 -11.40 -2.63
N ASP A 28 6.92 -12.40 -3.50
CA ASP A 28 7.21 -13.79 -3.15
C ASP A 28 8.62 -13.96 -2.58
N LEU A 29 9.62 -13.33 -3.21
CA LEU A 29 11.00 -13.35 -2.71
C LEU A 29 11.16 -12.57 -1.39
N TRP A 30 10.38 -11.50 -1.21
CA TRP A 30 10.50 -10.62 -0.05
C TRP A 30 9.72 -11.11 1.17
N ALA A 31 8.71 -11.95 1.00
CA ALA A 31 7.72 -12.32 2.00
C ALA A 31 8.32 -12.71 3.36
N LEU A 32 9.36 -13.56 3.39
CA LEU A 32 9.98 -14.05 4.63
C LEU A 32 10.63 -12.95 5.48
N SER A 33 11.08 -11.86 4.87
CA SER A 33 11.78 -10.75 5.54
C SER A 33 11.01 -9.44 5.52
N TYR A 34 9.82 -9.42 4.92
CA TYR A 34 9.04 -8.19 4.74
C TYR A 34 8.68 -7.49 6.05
N ASP A 35 8.27 -8.23 7.06
CA ASP A 35 7.91 -7.66 8.37
C ASP A 35 9.13 -7.27 9.23
N ALA A 36 10.32 -7.74 8.88
CA ALA A 36 11.56 -7.49 9.62
C ALA A 36 12.25 -6.17 9.19
N GLN A 37 11.51 -5.06 9.18
CA GLN A 37 11.98 -3.76 8.69
C GLN A 37 11.67 -2.61 9.67
N PRO A 38 12.22 -2.62 10.90
CA PRO A 38 11.86 -1.64 11.94
C PRO A 38 12.24 -0.19 11.57
N ASP A 39 13.22 0.00 10.67
CA ASP A 39 13.72 1.31 10.27
C ASP A 39 13.25 1.71 8.84
N ASN A 40 12.12 1.17 8.38
CA ASN A 40 11.55 1.54 7.09
C ASN A 40 10.60 2.74 7.24
N LEU A 41 11.07 3.91 6.79
CA LEU A 41 10.34 5.17 6.85
C LEU A 41 8.96 5.08 6.16
N MET A 42 8.90 4.40 4.99
CA MET A 42 7.64 4.29 4.24
C MET A 42 6.60 3.48 5.00
N LEU A 43 7.00 2.37 5.63
CA LEU A 43 6.08 1.57 6.44
C LEU A 43 5.63 2.32 7.69
N ALA A 44 6.52 3.10 8.32
CA ALA A 44 6.18 3.92 9.47
C ALA A 44 5.18 5.03 9.12
N TRP A 45 5.41 5.73 8.02
CA TRP A 45 4.53 6.80 7.58
C TRP A 45 3.22 6.29 6.96
N ASP A 46 3.24 5.13 6.30
CA ASP A 46 2.01 4.47 5.87
C ASP A 46 1.13 4.10 7.07
N GLU A 47 1.71 3.56 8.12
CA GLU A 47 1.02 3.25 9.38
C GLU A 47 0.37 4.51 9.99
N GLU A 48 1.06 5.64 9.96
CA GLU A 48 0.59 6.93 10.48
C GLU A 48 -0.58 7.48 9.65
N ILE A 49 -0.42 7.54 8.31
CA ILE A 49 -1.45 8.04 7.39
C ILE A 49 -2.68 7.12 7.43
N PHE A 50 -2.48 5.80 7.31
CA PHE A 50 -3.56 4.83 7.36
C PHE A 50 -4.36 4.95 8.66
N SER A 51 -3.68 5.03 9.82
CA SER A 51 -4.33 5.22 11.11
C SER A 51 -5.12 6.51 11.17
N SER A 52 -4.57 7.61 10.66
CA SER A 52 -5.24 8.91 10.60
C SER A 52 -6.53 8.86 9.76
N LEU A 53 -6.51 8.19 8.62
CA LEU A 53 -7.69 8.02 7.76
C LEU A 53 -8.69 7.04 8.38
N LEU A 54 -8.21 6.00 9.05
CA LEU A 54 -9.04 4.98 9.69
C LEU A 54 -9.84 5.54 10.88
N ASN A 55 -9.32 6.54 11.58
CA ASN A 55 -10.02 7.20 12.68
C ASN A 55 -11.32 7.92 12.26
N ASP A 56 -11.44 8.25 10.97
CA ASP A 56 -12.60 8.96 10.43
C ASP A 56 -13.74 8.01 10.01
N VAL A 57 -13.56 6.69 10.15
CA VAL A 57 -14.50 5.68 9.67
C VAL A 57 -14.92 4.70 10.76
N ASN A 58 -16.16 4.24 10.69
CA ASN A 58 -16.65 3.17 11.56
C ASN A 58 -16.68 1.84 10.80
N LEU A 59 -15.79 0.93 11.20
CA LEU A 59 -15.69 -0.41 10.61
C LEU A 59 -16.40 -1.49 11.44
N GLN A 60 -17.03 -1.14 12.55
CA GLN A 60 -17.75 -2.09 13.38
C GLN A 60 -18.92 -2.73 12.61
N ASN A 61 -18.99 -4.06 12.65
CA ASN A 61 -19.99 -4.85 11.93
C ASN A 61 -19.96 -4.69 10.39
N LYS A 62 -18.83 -4.29 9.82
CA LYS A 62 -18.64 -4.09 8.38
C LYS A 62 -17.95 -5.28 7.74
N ILE A 63 -18.19 -5.49 6.44
CA ILE A 63 -17.42 -6.39 5.57
C ILE A 63 -16.36 -5.57 4.87
N ILE A 64 -15.10 -5.95 5.06
CA ILE A 64 -13.93 -5.22 4.56
C ILE A 64 -13.17 -6.11 3.58
N ALA A 65 -12.80 -5.57 2.42
CA ALA A 65 -11.82 -6.15 1.53
C ALA A 65 -10.48 -5.40 1.68
N ASP A 66 -9.39 -6.14 1.89
CA ASP A 66 -8.03 -5.61 1.93
C ASP A 66 -7.30 -6.06 0.66
N ILE A 67 -7.04 -5.11 -0.26
CA ILE A 67 -6.51 -5.38 -1.60
C ILE A 67 -5.03 -5.01 -1.63
N GLY A 68 -4.18 -5.99 -1.95
CA GLY A 68 -2.75 -5.92 -1.70
C GLY A 68 -2.45 -6.10 -0.21
N CYS A 69 -3.14 -7.05 0.43
CA CYS A 69 -3.08 -7.25 1.89
C CYS A 69 -1.71 -7.68 2.40
N GLY A 70 -0.83 -8.16 1.53
CA GLY A 70 0.52 -8.59 1.86
C GLY A 70 0.56 -9.59 3.01
N THR A 71 1.41 -9.33 3.98
CA THR A 71 1.54 -10.13 5.21
C THR A 71 0.48 -9.80 6.27
N GLY A 72 -0.52 -8.96 5.96
CA GLY A 72 -1.56 -8.53 6.91
C GLY A 72 -1.05 -7.54 7.96
N ARG A 73 -0.17 -6.62 7.58
CA ARG A 73 0.45 -5.66 8.50
C ARG A 73 -0.56 -4.83 9.29
N HIS A 74 -1.68 -4.44 8.67
CA HIS A 74 -2.74 -3.66 9.30
C HIS A 74 -3.88 -4.51 9.91
N TRP A 75 -3.87 -5.83 9.72
CA TRP A 75 -4.99 -6.70 10.08
C TRP A 75 -5.35 -6.67 11.56
N GLN A 76 -4.34 -6.69 12.46
CA GLN A 76 -4.62 -6.60 13.89
C GLN A 76 -5.34 -5.30 14.25
N LYS A 77 -4.96 -4.18 13.62
CA LYS A 77 -5.61 -2.88 13.82
C LYS A 77 -7.05 -2.89 13.33
N ILE A 78 -7.29 -3.46 12.14
CA ILE A 78 -8.63 -3.57 11.57
C ILE A 78 -9.50 -4.49 12.44
N PHE A 79 -9.00 -5.64 12.90
CA PHE A 79 -9.73 -6.54 13.80
C PHE A 79 -10.13 -5.88 15.13
N ASN A 80 -9.32 -4.99 15.65
CA ASN A 80 -9.64 -4.22 16.88
C ASN A 80 -10.83 -3.27 16.70
N LEU A 81 -11.26 -3.01 15.45
CA LEU A 81 -12.47 -2.23 15.12
C LEU A 81 -13.71 -3.12 14.94
N HIS A 82 -13.61 -4.41 15.24
CA HIS A 82 -14.71 -5.39 15.26
C HIS A 82 -15.50 -5.50 13.94
N PRO A 83 -14.84 -5.67 12.78
CA PRO A 83 -15.55 -5.93 11.53
C PRO A 83 -16.27 -7.29 11.61
N THR A 84 -17.34 -7.45 10.83
CA THR A 84 -18.00 -8.75 10.66
C THR A 84 -17.11 -9.70 9.86
N LYS A 85 -16.40 -9.18 8.86
CA LYS A 85 -15.52 -9.95 7.98
C LYS A 85 -14.39 -9.09 7.45
N LEU A 86 -13.18 -9.68 7.36
CA LEU A 86 -12.02 -9.12 6.67
C LEU A 86 -11.55 -10.16 5.67
N ILE A 87 -11.48 -9.78 4.40
CA ILE A 87 -11.08 -10.64 3.28
C ILE A 87 -9.84 -10.03 2.64
N GLY A 88 -8.77 -10.80 2.53
CA GLY A 88 -7.52 -10.35 1.92
C GLY A 88 -7.37 -10.80 0.48
N PHE A 89 -6.84 -9.93 -0.35
CA PHE A 89 -6.49 -10.20 -1.74
C PHE A 89 -5.05 -9.77 -1.99
N ASP A 90 -4.23 -10.63 -2.58
CA ASP A 90 -2.85 -10.31 -2.95
C ASP A 90 -2.40 -11.12 -4.16
N VAL A 91 -1.43 -10.61 -4.92
CA VAL A 91 -0.83 -11.31 -6.08
C VAL A 91 0.29 -12.27 -5.68
N SER A 92 0.78 -12.20 -4.44
CA SER A 92 1.91 -13.00 -3.92
C SER A 92 1.42 -14.13 -3.02
N GLU A 93 1.64 -15.37 -3.44
CA GLU A 93 1.40 -16.56 -2.59
C GLU A 93 2.26 -16.54 -1.32
N GLY A 94 3.51 -16.06 -1.44
CA GLY A 94 4.43 -15.94 -0.34
C GLY A 94 3.91 -15.01 0.75
N MET A 95 3.38 -13.85 0.38
CA MET A 95 2.76 -12.89 1.30
C MET A 95 1.54 -13.48 2.00
N LEU A 96 0.63 -14.09 1.22
CA LEU A 96 -0.56 -14.74 1.79
C LEU A 96 -0.23 -15.88 2.74
N LYS A 97 0.86 -16.62 2.47
CA LYS A 97 1.35 -17.67 3.38
C LYS A 97 1.79 -17.09 4.72
N ILE A 98 2.53 -15.97 4.74
CA ILE A 98 2.93 -15.28 5.97
C ILE A 98 1.70 -14.74 6.71
N LEU A 99 0.75 -14.15 5.98
CA LEU A 99 -0.51 -13.67 6.56
C LEU A 99 -1.25 -14.80 7.27
N LYS A 100 -1.41 -15.96 6.63
CA LYS A 100 -2.08 -17.14 7.22
C LYS A 100 -1.34 -17.72 8.43
N GLN A 101 -0.02 -17.58 8.50
CA GLN A 101 0.74 -17.96 9.71
C GLN A 101 0.40 -17.06 10.90
N LYS A 102 0.23 -15.75 10.66
CA LYS A 102 -0.15 -14.76 11.69
C LYS A 102 -1.64 -14.85 12.06
N PHE A 103 -2.48 -15.12 11.07
CA PHE A 103 -3.93 -15.20 11.19
C PHE A 103 -4.46 -16.51 10.57
N PRO A 104 -4.42 -17.65 11.31
CA PRO A 104 -4.73 -18.97 10.74
C PRO A 104 -6.15 -19.15 10.18
N LYS A 105 -7.09 -18.27 10.59
CA LYS A 105 -8.48 -18.26 10.10
C LYS A 105 -8.75 -17.19 9.04
N ALA A 106 -7.67 -16.58 8.49
CA ALA A 106 -7.81 -15.55 7.47
C ALA A 106 -8.50 -16.09 6.21
N ASP A 107 -9.49 -15.34 5.74
CA ASP A 107 -10.08 -15.52 4.42
C ASP A 107 -9.25 -14.73 3.41
N THR A 108 -8.53 -15.43 2.53
CA THR A 108 -7.61 -14.79 1.58
C THR A 108 -7.67 -15.46 0.21
N HIS A 109 -7.51 -14.63 -0.82
CA HIS A 109 -7.57 -15.03 -2.23
C HIS A 109 -6.34 -14.53 -2.97
N LEU A 110 -5.79 -15.39 -3.83
CA LEU A 110 -4.70 -15.03 -4.73
C LEU A 110 -5.28 -14.35 -5.97
N LEU A 111 -4.88 -13.09 -6.20
CA LEU A 111 -5.24 -12.36 -7.41
C LEU A 111 -4.38 -12.81 -8.60
N LYS A 112 -5.02 -13.01 -9.75
CA LYS A 112 -4.34 -13.30 -11.01
C LYS A 112 -4.36 -12.11 -11.97
N ASP A 113 -5.29 -11.20 -11.74
CA ASP A 113 -5.53 -9.99 -12.53
C ASP A 113 -6.21 -8.92 -11.66
N ASP A 114 -6.75 -7.88 -12.29
CA ASP A 114 -7.38 -6.73 -11.63
C ASP A 114 -8.82 -7.01 -11.16
N HIS A 115 -9.35 -8.24 -11.31
CA HIS A 115 -10.72 -8.59 -10.97
C HIS A 115 -10.83 -9.23 -9.58
N LEU A 116 -11.95 -8.96 -8.92
CA LEU A 116 -12.34 -9.54 -7.62
C LEU A 116 -13.50 -10.53 -7.83
N ASP A 117 -13.26 -11.56 -8.64
CA ASP A 117 -14.30 -12.51 -9.08
C ASP A 117 -15.00 -13.23 -7.93
N GLU A 118 -14.33 -13.37 -6.77
CA GLU A 118 -14.90 -13.94 -5.57
C GLU A 118 -15.94 -13.03 -4.90
N LEU A 119 -15.98 -11.75 -5.28
CA LEU A 119 -16.89 -10.78 -4.69
C LEU A 119 -17.99 -10.38 -5.68
N LYS A 120 -19.24 -10.48 -5.20
CA LYS A 120 -20.41 -9.99 -5.93
C LYS A 120 -20.45 -8.45 -5.92
N ASP A 121 -21.25 -7.88 -6.82
CA ASP A 121 -21.57 -6.45 -6.79
C ASP A 121 -22.13 -6.06 -5.42
N HIS A 122 -21.68 -4.90 -4.93
CA HIS A 122 -22.16 -4.32 -3.68
C HIS A 122 -22.01 -5.25 -2.45
N PHE A 123 -20.92 -6.01 -2.40
CA PHE A 123 -20.65 -6.95 -1.32
C PHE A 123 -19.98 -6.30 -0.12
N CYS A 124 -18.94 -5.48 -0.35
CA CYS A 124 -18.13 -4.88 0.71
C CYS A 124 -18.73 -3.57 1.21
N ASP A 125 -18.64 -3.35 2.53
CA ASP A 125 -18.93 -2.05 3.12
C ASP A 125 -17.71 -1.11 3.00
N PHE A 126 -16.50 -1.67 2.99
CA PHE A 126 -15.26 -0.90 2.96
C PHE A 126 -14.14 -1.63 2.23
N ILE A 127 -13.28 -0.87 1.58
CA ILE A 127 -12.06 -1.36 0.96
C ILE A 127 -10.87 -0.62 1.59
N VAL A 128 -9.83 -1.37 1.91
CA VAL A 128 -8.52 -0.83 2.25
C VAL A 128 -7.50 -1.32 1.22
N SER A 129 -6.54 -0.47 0.86
CA SER A 129 -5.43 -0.85 -0.02
C SER A 129 -4.25 0.03 0.31
N THR A 130 -3.16 -0.57 0.80
CA THR A 130 -1.99 0.17 1.29
C THR A 130 -0.74 -0.23 0.53
N LEU A 131 -0.02 0.77 0.00
CA LEU A 131 1.23 0.60 -0.76
C LEU A 131 1.08 -0.36 -1.95
N THR A 132 -0.03 -0.30 -2.68
CA THR A 132 -0.41 -1.28 -3.71
C THR A 132 -0.60 -0.65 -5.09
N ILE A 133 -1.27 0.51 -5.19
CA ILE A 133 -1.74 1.04 -6.48
C ILE A 133 -0.58 1.42 -7.42
N ALA A 134 0.60 1.75 -6.89
CA ALA A 134 1.80 1.98 -7.68
C ALA A 134 2.35 0.71 -8.37
N HIS A 135 1.86 -0.49 -8.02
CA HIS A 135 2.23 -1.74 -8.67
C HIS A 135 1.23 -2.16 -9.74
N ILE A 136 0.14 -1.41 -9.92
CA ILE A 136 -0.94 -1.71 -10.84
C ILE A 136 -0.81 -0.82 -12.07
N GLU A 137 -0.78 -1.41 -13.26
CA GLU A 137 -0.61 -0.66 -14.51
C GLU A 137 -1.85 0.17 -14.85
N ASN A 138 -3.04 -0.41 -14.69
CA ASN A 138 -4.30 0.23 -15.02
C ASN A 138 -5.13 0.57 -13.77
N ALA A 139 -4.86 1.75 -13.19
CA ALA A 139 -5.57 2.24 -12.01
C ALA A 139 -7.08 2.45 -12.26
N GLU A 140 -7.50 2.72 -13.51
CA GLU A 140 -8.92 2.91 -13.85
C GLU A 140 -9.70 1.60 -13.75
N ASN A 141 -9.16 0.52 -14.31
CA ASN A 141 -9.78 -0.82 -14.22
C ASN A 141 -9.97 -1.23 -12.77
N VAL A 142 -8.94 -1.08 -11.97
CA VAL A 142 -8.95 -1.47 -10.55
C VAL A 142 -9.94 -0.64 -9.75
N LEU A 143 -9.95 0.69 -9.91
CA LEU A 143 -10.91 1.54 -9.19
C LEU A 143 -12.35 1.28 -9.65
N THR A 144 -12.57 0.91 -10.91
CA THR A 144 -13.87 0.48 -11.44
C THR A 144 -14.34 -0.80 -10.75
N GLU A 145 -13.44 -1.78 -10.63
CA GLU A 145 -13.72 -3.04 -9.97
C GLU A 145 -14.00 -2.85 -8.46
N TRP A 146 -13.22 -1.99 -7.80
CA TRP A 146 -13.44 -1.66 -6.39
C TRP A 146 -14.80 -0.98 -6.20
N LYS A 147 -15.17 -0.04 -7.10
CA LYS A 147 -16.52 0.56 -7.07
C LYS A 147 -17.62 -0.49 -7.26
N ARG A 148 -17.42 -1.49 -8.16
CA ARG A 148 -18.39 -2.57 -8.39
C ARG A 148 -18.72 -3.32 -7.11
N VAL A 149 -17.69 -3.81 -6.42
CA VAL A 149 -17.86 -4.62 -5.20
C VAL A 149 -18.26 -3.81 -3.97
N LEU A 150 -18.08 -2.49 -4.00
CA LEU A 150 -18.41 -1.59 -2.89
C LEU A 150 -19.91 -1.28 -2.84
N LYS A 151 -20.52 -1.43 -1.67
CA LYS A 151 -21.92 -1.02 -1.43
C LYS A 151 -22.10 0.48 -1.62
N PRO A 152 -23.31 0.97 -1.98
CA PRO A 152 -23.65 2.37 -1.81
C PRO A 152 -23.39 2.82 -0.37
N GLY A 153 -22.87 4.03 -0.18
CA GLY A 153 -22.44 4.55 1.12
C GLY A 153 -21.12 3.99 1.64
N GLY A 154 -20.54 3.01 0.96
CA GLY A 154 -19.27 2.39 1.33
C GLY A 154 -18.06 3.29 1.07
N GLY A 155 -16.92 2.98 1.70
CA GLY A 155 -15.70 3.77 1.61
C GLY A 155 -14.48 3.00 1.11
N ILE A 156 -13.49 3.72 0.61
CA ILE A 156 -12.18 3.19 0.22
C ILE A 156 -11.12 4.04 0.91
N ILE A 157 -10.21 3.42 1.65
CA ILE A 157 -8.96 4.03 2.06
C ILE A 157 -7.85 3.42 1.23
N LEU A 158 -7.10 4.27 0.53
CA LEU A 158 -5.87 3.88 -0.13
C LEU A 158 -4.71 4.74 0.35
N THR A 159 -3.54 4.14 0.49
CA THR A 159 -2.28 4.84 0.72
C THR A 159 -1.25 4.33 -0.28
N ASP A 160 -0.34 5.20 -0.75
CA ASP A 160 0.76 4.75 -1.59
C ASP A 160 1.91 5.77 -1.65
N TYR A 161 2.99 5.34 -2.29
CA TYR A 161 4.10 6.21 -2.64
C TYR A 161 3.63 7.42 -3.44
N HIS A 162 4.12 8.59 -3.06
CA HIS A 162 3.75 9.79 -3.78
C HIS A 162 4.34 9.78 -5.21
N PRO A 163 3.53 10.02 -6.26
CA PRO A 163 3.98 9.94 -7.65
C PRO A 163 5.13 10.91 -7.96
N THR A 164 5.21 12.06 -7.29
CA THR A 164 6.34 12.99 -7.43
C THR A 164 7.67 12.33 -7.05
N ALA A 165 7.69 11.54 -5.96
CA ALA A 165 8.89 10.83 -5.54
C ALA A 165 9.27 9.73 -6.55
N LEU A 166 8.29 8.97 -7.05
CA LEU A 166 8.51 7.95 -8.08
C LEU A 166 9.02 8.58 -9.38
N ALA A 167 8.41 9.66 -9.85
CA ALA A 167 8.82 10.38 -11.07
C ALA A 167 10.24 10.95 -10.98
N LYS A 168 10.71 11.31 -9.77
CA LYS A 168 12.11 11.75 -9.52
C LYS A 168 13.09 10.59 -9.35
N GLY A 169 12.66 9.35 -9.59
CA GLY A 169 13.50 8.16 -9.56
C GLY A 169 13.53 7.46 -8.20
N GLY A 170 12.56 7.73 -7.34
CA GLY A 170 12.28 6.92 -6.17
C GLY A 170 11.98 5.48 -6.60
N LYS A 171 12.55 4.50 -5.86
CA LYS A 171 12.45 3.08 -6.21
C LYS A 171 12.06 2.27 -4.98
N ARG A 172 11.24 1.26 -5.18
CA ARG A 172 10.99 0.25 -4.17
C ARG A 172 11.95 -0.90 -4.36
N THR A 173 12.88 -1.06 -3.43
CA THR A 173 13.93 -2.08 -3.52
C THR A 173 14.11 -2.81 -2.21
N PHE A 174 14.56 -4.07 -2.29
CA PHE A 174 14.99 -4.86 -1.15
C PHE A 174 16.20 -5.73 -1.53
N ASN A 175 16.91 -6.24 -0.52
CA ASN A 175 18.01 -7.18 -0.75
C ASN A 175 17.52 -8.61 -0.61
N HIS A 176 17.86 -9.42 -1.61
CA HIS A 176 17.60 -10.85 -1.58
C HIS A 176 18.89 -11.59 -2.00
N ASN A 177 19.42 -12.43 -1.11
CA ASN A 177 20.66 -13.19 -1.35
C ASN A 177 21.86 -12.36 -1.82
N GLY A 178 21.99 -11.13 -1.30
CA GLY A 178 23.09 -10.21 -1.64
C GLY A 178 22.86 -9.40 -2.92
N GLU A 179 21.77 -9.62 -3.64
CA GLU A 179 21.38 -8.83 -4.82
C GLU A 179 20.28 -7.82 -4.46
N THR A 180 20.32 -6.65 -5.12
CA THR A 180 19.22 -5.68 -5.02
C THR A 180 18.14 -6.03 -6.02
N VAL A 181 16.93 -6.31 -5.52
CA VAL A 181 15.73 -6.48 -6.32
C VAL A 181 14.94 -5.18 -6.32
N GLU A 182 14.55 -4.71 -7.50
CA GLU A 182 13.69 -3.55 -7.70
C GLU A 182 12.30 -4.03 -8.13
N ILE A 183 11.27 -3.47 -7.52
CA ILE A 183 9.89 -3.80 -7.87
C ILE A 183 9.41 -2.82 -8.93
N ASN A 184 8.79 -3.34 -9.99
CA ASN A 184 8.21 -2.50 -11.03
C ASN A 184 7.12 -1.59 -10.44
N ASN A 185 7.15 -0.30 -10.82
CA ASN A 185 6.18 0.70 -10.36
C ASN A 185 5.64 1.48 -11.55
N TYR A 186 4.36 1.83 -11.46
CA TYR A 186 3.66 2.70 -12.39
C TYR A 186 3.38 4.04 -11.72
N VAL A 187 3.64 5.14 -12.41
CA VAL A 187 3.45 6.48 -11.85
C VAL A 187 2.05 6.98 -12.20
N HIS A 188 1.17 6.99 -11.24
CA HIS A 188 -0.17 7.57 -11.36
C HIS A 188 -0.21 8.91 -10.63
N SER A 189 -0.35 10.03 -11.35
CA SER A 189 -0.46 11.33 -10.69
C SER A 189 -1.70 11.38 -9.78
N ILE A 190 -1.63 12.15 -8.70
CA ILE A 190 -2.75 12.35 -7.78
C ILE A 190 -3.99 12.83 -8.53
N ASP A 191 -3.81 13.80 -9.46
CA ASP A 191 -4.91 14.30 -10.29
C ASP A 191 -5.55 13.22 -11.15
N LYS A 192 -4.75 12.27 -11.69
CA LYS A 192 -5.28 11.12 -12.45
C LYS A 192 -6.15 10.26 -11.55
N ILE A 193 -5.69 9.88 -10.37
CA ILE A 193 -6.47 9.07 -9.41
C ILE A 193 -7.76 9.78 -9.00
N ILE A 194 -7.69 11.08 -8.67
CA ILE A 194 -8.86 11.89 -8.30
C ILE A 194 -9.85 12.01 -9.47
N ASN A 195 -9.36 12.20 -10.69
CA ASN A 195 -10.24 12.30 -11.88
C ASN A 195 -10.92 10.97 -12.18
N ILE A 196 -10.22 9.84 -12.10
CA ILE A 196 -10.84 8.51 -12.21
C ILE A 196 -11.92 8.34 -11.13
N ALA A 197 -11.60 8.67 -9.87
CA ALA A 197 -12.57 8.57 -8.79
C ALA A 197 -13.83 9.40 -9.08
N ARG A 198 -13.68 10.64 -9.56
CA ARG A 198 -14.82 11.51 -9.95
C ARG A 198 -15.64 10.95 -11.11
N GLN A 199 -14.99 10.42 -12.16
CA GLN A 199 -15.68 9.77 -13.29
C GLN A 199 -16.47 8.54 -12.85
N LEU A 200 -16.00 7.89 -11.79
CA LEU A 200 -16.67 6.76 -11.14
C LEU A 200 -17.69 7.21 -10.06
N ASP A 201 -18.05 8.48 -9.95
CA ASP A 201 -18.91 9.04 -8.91
C ASP A 201 -18.43 8.75 -7.48
N LEU A 202 -17.14 8.54 -7.27
CA LEU A 202 -16.54 8.43 -5.94
C LEU A 202 -16.16 9.82 -5.44
N GLN A 203 -16.61 10.17 -4.26
CA GLN A 203 -16.32 11.44 -3.61
C GLN A 203 -15.02 11.36 -2.84
N VAL A 204 -14.12 12.33 -3.03
CA VAL A 204 -12.93 12.48 -2.19
C VAL A 204 -13.36 13.09 -0.86
N VAL A 205 -13.31 12.30 0.21
CA VAL A 205 -13.66 12.74 1.57
C VAL A 205 -12.47 13.39 2.25
N ARG A 206 -11.29 12.79 2.10
CA ARG A 206 -10.05 13.29 2.68
C ARG A 206 -8.85 12.91 1.83
N PHE A 207 -7.91 13.83 1.73
CA PHE A 207 -6.59 13.63 1.14
C PHE A 207 -5.53 14.04 2.16
N VAL A 208 -4.50 13.23 2.30
CA VAL A 208 -3.36 13.48 3.19
C VAL A 208 -2.09 13.13 2.43
N GLU A 209 -1.07 13.96 2.56
CA GLU A 209 0.27 13.63 2.08
C GLU A 209 1.31 13.94 3.16
N LYS A 210 2.46 13.30 3.08
CA LYS A 210 3.56 13.54 3.99
C LYS A 210 4.85 13.73 3.22
N SER A 211 5.51 14.86 3.52
CA SER A 211 6.77 15.27 2.91
C SER A 211 7.93 15.00 3.85
N ILE A 212 9.11 14.77 3.30
CA ILE A 212 10.34 14.61 4.09
C ILE A 212 10.59 15.88 4.90
N ASP A 213 10.55 15.75 6.22
CA ASP A 213 10.83 16.78 7.21
C ASP A 213 11.83 16.27 8.25
N GLU A 214 12.07 17.04 9.30
CA GLU A 214 13.03 16.69 10.36
C GLU A 214 12.67 15.38 11.08
N SER A 215 11.41 14.94 11.08
CA SER A 215 11.00 13.66 11.68
C SER A 215 11.54 12.45 10.91
N ALA A 216 11.82 12.61 9.60
CA ALA A 216 12.42 11.59 8.77
C ALA A 216 13.93 11.43 8.99
N LYS A 217 14.60 12.48 9.49
CA LYS A 217 16.07 12.54 9.58
C LYS A 217 16.70 11.33 10.31
N PRO A 218 16.17 10.85 11.45
CA PRO A 218 16.74 9.70 12.14
C PRO A 218 16.80 8.41 11.28
N TYR A 219 15.85 8.23 10.36
CA TYR A 219 15.85 7.08 9.44
C TYR A 219 17.02 7.16 8.45
N TYR A 220 17.35 8.37 7.98
CA TYR A 220 18.48 8.59 7.06
C TYR A 220 19.82 8.53 7.79
N GLU A 221 19.89 9.01 9.04
CA GLU A 221 21.09 8.92 9.88
C GLU A 221 21.50 7.46 10.13
N LYS A 222 20.56 6.62 10.54
CA LYS A 222 20.78 5.18 10.74
C LYS A 222 21.33 4.48 9.50
N GLN A 223 21.03 5.00 8.34
CA GLN A 223 21.42 4.43 7.05
C GLN A 223 22.63 5.13 6.45
N HIS A 224 23.26 6.07 7.14
CA HIS A 224 24.37 6.90 6.66
C HIS A 224 24.03 7.63 5.35
N ALA A 225 22.79 8.14 5.23
CA ALA A 225 22.21 8.71 4.00
C ALA A 225 21.76 10.17 4.17
N ILE A 226 22.43 10.97 5.02
CA ILE A 226 22.06 12.37 5.28
C ILE A 226 22.05 13.23 4.01
N ALA A 227 22.98 13.01 3.08
CA ALA A 227 22.98 13.75 1.81
C ALA A 227 21.68 13.49 1.00
N VAL A 228 21.07 12.31 1.13
CA VAL A 228 19.79 12.00 0.49
C VAL A 228 18.67 12.74 1.22
N PHE A 229 18.69 12.77 2.56
CA PHE A 229 17.73 13.56 3.35
C PHE A 229 17.71 15.02 2.90
N GLU A 230 18.88 15.66 2.84
CA GLU A 230 19.00 17.06 2.42
C GLU A 230 18.50 17.30 0.97
N ALA A 231 18.81 16.38 0.05
CA ALA A 231 18.38 16.46 -1.35
C ALA A 231 16.85 16.27 -1.55
N TRP A 232 16.19 15.61 -0.60
CA TRP A 232 14.77 15.26 -0.71
C TRP A 232 13.88 15.98 0.31
N LYS A 233 14.45 16.80 1.18
CA LYS A 233 13.72 17.58 2.18
C LYS A 233 12.63 18.43 1.52
N GLY A 234 11.43 18.41 2.09
CA GLY A 234 10.24 19.07 1.56
C GLY A 234 9.52 18.31 0.44
N MET A 235 10.05 17.16 -0.04
CA MET A 235 9.40 16.38 -1.08
C MET A 235 8.33 15.46 -0.50
N PRO A 236 7.11 15.45 -1.06
CA PRO A 236 6.10 14.46 -0.67
C PRO A 236 6.51 13.07 -1.17
N ILE A 237 6.49 12.07 -0.27
CA ILE A 237 6.91 10.70 -0.57
C ILE A 237 5.82 9.66 -0.36
N ILE A 238 4.76 10.02 0.34
CA ILE A 238 3.61 9.15 0.59
C ILE A 238 2.34 9.99 0.64
N TYR A 239 1.23 9.40 0.22
CA TYR A 239 -0.10 10.00 0.32
C TYR A 239 -1.13 8.97 0.76
N GLY A 240 -2.29 9.47 1.17
CA GLY A 240 -3.47 8.66 1.45
C GLY A 240 -4.73 9.38 1.01
N ILE A 241 -5.71 8.62 0.54
CA ILE A 241 -7.01 9.14 0.11
C ILE A 241 -8.11 8.30 0.75
N HIS A 242 -9.12 8.97 1.29
CA HIS A 242 -10.41 8.38 1.63
C HIS A 242 -11.42 8.77 0.56
N LEU A 243 -11.96 7.77 -0.14
CA LEU A 243 -13.02 7.92 -1.12
C LEU A 243 -14.33 7.35 -0.55
N LYS A 244 -15.47 7.91 -0.93
CA LYS A 244 -16.79 7.42 -0.57
C LYS A 244 -17.66 7.23 -1.81
N LYS A 245 -18.31 6.07 -1.93
CA LYS A 245 -19.36 5.83 -2.91
C LYS A 245 -20.65 6.47 -2.36
N PRO A 246 -21.34 7.33 -3.13
CA PRO A 246 -22.59 7.93 -2.68
C PRO A 246 -23.63 6.90 -2.27
N ASP A 247 -24.51 7.29 -1.35
CA ASP A 247 -25.72 6.53 -1.06
C ASP A 247 -26.66 6.57 -2.29
N VAL A 248 -27.49 5.54 -2.47
CA VAL A 248 -28.55 5.60 -3.48
C VAL A 248 -29.56 6.65 -3.02
N VAL A 249 -29.69 7.72 -3.79
CA VAL A 249 -30.76 8.69 -3.57
C VAL A 249 -32.09 7.95 -3.86
N LYS A 250 -32.90 7.78 -2.82
CA LYS A 250 -34.25 7.20 -2.95
C LYS A 250 -35.22 8.22 -3.55
#